data_1e9bc791a7005bf55e7c6fac8dabe536
#
_entry.id   1e9bc791a7005bf55e7c6fac8dabe536
#
_cell.length_a   1.000
_cell.length_b   1.000
_cell.length_c   1.000
_cell.angle_alpha   90.00
_cell.angle_beta   90.00
_cell.angle_gamma   90.00
#
_symmetry.space_group_name_H-M   'P 1'
#
loop_
_entity.id
_entity.type
_entity.pdbx_description
1 polymer ?
#
loop_
_entity_poly.entity_id
_entity_poly.type
_entity_poly.pdbx_seq_one_letter_code
_entity_poly.pdbx_strand_id
1 'polypeptide(L)'
;MKKLPFILLLVLCLCLCACTNEKAVPADTAAEITVYYSDENCENLLSESVSIPELSPENIMAALLEKGAISQSVSVNSFLMDKTGVIRLDLGKEFGGMISAMGTSGEYMMMGALVNTFLDAYSASGLMLQVDGKTLETGHSIYDFTLEFFPLEP
;
A
#
# COMPACT_ATOMS: atom_id res chain seq x y z
N MET A 1 -53.12 -42.81 -14.16
CA MET A 1 -53.56 -41.93 -13.05
C MET A 1 -52.34 -41.78 -12.10
N LYS A 2 -51.98 -40.57 -11.69
CA LYS A 2 -50.93 -40.17 -10.72
C LYS A 2 -49.47 -40.16 -11.23
N LYS A 3 -49.17 -39.22 -12.15
CA LYS A 3 -47.77 -38.86 -12.52
C LYS A 3 -47.42 -37.42 -12.09
N LEU A 4 -48.14 -36.87 -11.13
CA LEU A 4 -47.99 -35.44 -10.72
C LEU A 4 -46.93 -35.15 -9.64
N PRO A 5 -46.46 -36.09 -8.77
CA PRO A 5 -45.46 -35.71 -7.75
C PRO A 5 -44.00 -35.72 -8.22
N PHE A 6 -43.74 -36.28 -9.41
CA PHE A 6 -42.33 -36.39 -9.88
C PHE A 6 -41.79 -35.12 -10.57
N ILE A 7 -42.71 -34.32 -11.11
CA ILE A 7 -42.36 -33.02 -11.75
C ILE A 7 -42.07 -31.94 -10.72
N LEU A 8 -42.72 -32.01 -9.54
CA LEU A 8 -42.52 -31.01 -8.47
C LEU A 8 -41.19 -31.13 -7.75
N LEU A 9 -40.56 -32.35 -7.77
CA LEU A 9 -39.24 -32.56 -7.15
C LEU A 9 -38.09 -32.11 -8.04
N LEU A 10 -38.29 -32.05 -9.36
CA LEU A 10 -37.25 -31.63 -10.32
C LEU A 10 -37.07 -30.10 -10.39
N VAL A 11 -38.09 -29.32 -10.00
CA VAL A 11 -38.07 -27.85 -10.03
C VAL A 11 -37.39 -27.25 -8.76
N LEU A 12 -37.33 -28.02 -7.66
CA LEU A 12 -36.73 -27.53 -6.39
C LEU A 12 -35.21 -27.66 -6.33
N CYS A 13 -34.58 -28.38 -7.30
CA CYS A 13 -33.12 -28.58 -7.33
C CYS A 13 -32.34 -27.54 -8.15
N LEU A 14 -33.03 -26.55 -8.77
CA LEU A 14 -32.44 -25.56 -9.68
C LEU A 14 -32.16 -24.19 -9.06
N CYS A 15 -32.42 -24.01 -7.76
CA CYS A 15 -32.27 -22.67 -7.11
C CYS A 15 -31.11 -22.54 -6.12
N LEU A 16 -30.09 -23.41 -6.14
CA LEU A 16 -28.95 -23.31 -5.21
C LEU A 16 -27.60 -23.06 -5.91
N CYS A 17 -27.58 -22.49 -7.11
CA CYS A 17 -26.38 -21.85 -7.64
C CYS A 17 -26.46 -20.34 -7.36
N ALA A 18 -26.39 -19.94 -6.08
CA ALA A 18 -26.00 -18.61 -5.71
C ALA A 18 -24.50 -18.49 -5.99
N CYS A 19 -24.13 -18.09 -7.23
CA CYS A 19 -22.79 -17.61 -7.52
C CYS A 19 -22.57 -16.38 -6.64
N THR A 20 -21.71 -16.51 -5.65
CA THR A 20 -21.06 -15.38 -5.01
C THR A 20 -20.32 -14.64 -6.13
N ASN A 21 -20.84 -13.48 -6.49
CA ASN A 21 -20.21 -12.57 -7.44
C ASN A 21 -19.04 -11.90 -6.71
N GLU A 22 -17.94 -12.64 -6.50
CA GLU A 22 -16.65 -12.00 -6.33
C GLU A 22 -16.41 -11.24 -7.63
N LYS A 23 -16.44 -9.91 -7.56
CA LYS A 23 -15.97 -9.07 -8.65
C LYS A 23 -14.50 -9.44 -8.87
N ALA A 24 -14.25 -10.35 -9.80
CA ALA A 24 -12.92 -10.52 -10.35
C ALA A 24 -12.53 -9.16 -10.93
N VAL A 25 -11.53 -8.52 -10.35
CA VAL A 25 -10.87 -7.36 -10.95
C VAL A 25 -10.40 -7.80 -12.33
N PRO A 26 -10.69 -7.06 -13.40
CA PRO A 26 -10.21 -7.41 -14.72
C PRO A 26 -8.69 -7.55 -14.66
N ALA A 27 -8.15 -8.67 -15.15
CA ALA A 27 -6.72 -8.99 -15.15
C ALA A 27 -5.86 -7.99 -15.95
N ASP A 28 -6.46 -6.99 -16.57
CA ASP A 28 -5.83 -5.99 -17.44
C ASP A 28 -5.42 -4.70 -16.70
N THR A 29 -5.69 -4.59 -15.40
CA THR A 29 -5.30 -3.41 -14.59
C THR A 29 -4.33 -3.73 -13.46
N ALA A 30 -4.08 -5.01 -13.19
CA ALA A 30 -3.14 -5.42 -12.15
C ALA A 30 -1.73 -4.94 -12.48
N ALA A 31 -1.08 -4.33 -11.49
CA ALA A 31 0.32 -3.90 -11.57
C ALA A 31 1.17 -4.72 -10.61
N GLU A 32 2.39 -5.06 -11.03
CA GLU A 32 3.41 -5.58 -10.13
C GLU A 32 4.28 -4.43 -9.63
N ILE A 33 4.48 -4.36 -8.32
CA ILE A 33 5.35 -3.38 -7.67
C ILE A 33 6.32 -4.10 -6.74
N THR A 34 7.46 -3.48 -6.45
CA THR A 34 8.35 -3.91 -5.39
C THR A 34 7.95 -3.21 -4.09
N VAL A 35 7.60 -3.96 -3.06
CA VAL A 35 7.32 -3.43 -1.72
C VAL A 35 8.52 -3.65 -0.84
N TYR A 36 8.99 -2.57 -0.23
CA TYR A 36 10.11 -2.58 0.74
C TYR A 36 9.56 -2.63 2.16
N TYR A 37 10.25 -3.33 3.04
CA TYR A 37 9.87 -3.48 4.44
C TYR A 37 11.10 -3.80 5.30
N SER A 38 11.00 -3.56 6.60
CA SER A 38 12.08 -3.84 7.55
C SER A 38 12.22 -5.33 7.83
N ASP A 39 13.44 -5.79 8.06
CA ASP A 39 13.66 -7.07 8.74
C ASP A 39 13.22 -7.02 10.21
N GLU A 40 13.21 -8.17 10.89
CA GLU A 40 12.77 -8.29 12.28
C GLU A 40 13.64 -7.49 13.27
N ASN A 41 14.88 -7.23 12.94
CA ASN A 41 15.83 -6.52 13.79
C ASN A 41 15.88 -5.01 13.53
N CYS A 42 15.17 -4.51 12.54
CA CYS A 42 15.25 -3.11 12.06
C CYS A 42 16.68 -2.73 11.63
N GLU A 43 17.40 -3.65 10.97
CA GLU A 43 18.76 -3.45 10.50
C GLU A 43 18.82 -3.30 8.97
N ASN A 44 17.93 -3.98 8.22
CA ASN A 44 17.94 -4.01 6.77
C ASN A 44 16.57 -3.79 6.17
N LEU A 45 16.52 -3.17 4.99
CA LEU A 45 15.34 -3.14 4.14
C LEU A 45 15.34 -4.37 3.24
N LEU A 46 14.30 -5.16 3.37
CA LEU A 46 13.97 -6.27 2.48
C LEU A 46 13.02 -5.80 1.38
N SER A 47 12.89 -6.56 0.31
CA SER A 47 11.95 -6.25 -0.77
C SER A 47 11.30 -7.50 -1.33
N GLU A 48 10.06 -7.36 -1.80
CA GLU A 48 9.28 -8.43 -2.42
C GLU A 48 8.40 -7.88 -3.53
N SER A 49 8.27 -8.63 -4.65
CA SER A 49 7.32 -8.29 -5.72
C SER A 49 5.89 -8.64 -5.27
N VAL A 50 4.97 -7.69 -5.42
CA VAL A 50 3.58 -7.79 -4.99
C VAL A 50 2.67 -7.33 -6.12
N SER A 51 1.61 -8.10 -6.40
CA SER A 51 0.57 -7.70 -7.34
C SER A 51 -0.48 -6.83 -6.63
N ILE A 52 -0.77 -5.67 -7.20
CA ILE A 52 -1.82 -4.76 -6.73
C ILE A 52 -2.89 -4.58 -7.81
N PRO A 53 -4.15 -4.24 -7.45
CA PRO A 53 -5.25 -4.13 -8.43
C PRO A 53 -4.99 -3.13 -9.55
N GLU A 54 -4.36 -2.01 -9.23
CA GLU A 54 -3.91 -0.95 -10.14
C GLU A 54 -2.82 -0.12 -9.48
N LEU A 55 -1.97 0.53 -10.27
CA LEU A 55 -0.95 1.43 -9.74
C LEU A 55 -1.62 2.72 -9.25
N SER A 56 -1.83 2.81 -7.95
CA SER A 56 -2.33 4.00 -7.25
C SER A 56 -1.65 4.15 -5.89
N PRO A 57 -1.56 5.38 -5.37
CA PRO A 57 -0.96 5.62 -4.05
C PRO A 57 -1.68 4.86 -2.94
N GLU A 58 -3.00 4.74 -3.01
CA GLU A 58 -3.83 4.02 -2.03
C GLU A 58 -3.52 2.52 -2.03
N ASN A 59 -3.35 1.91 -3.22
CA ASN A 59 -3.00 0.49 -3.34
C ASN A 59 -1.56 0.22 -2.89
N ILE A 60 -0.64 1.16 -3.09
CA ILE A 60 0.72 1.09 -2.54
C ILE A 60 0.67 1.12 -1.01
N MET A 61 -0.09 2.06 -0.41
CA MET A 61 -0.24 2.12 1.05
C MET A 61 -0.89 0.85 1.62
N ALA A 62 -1.85 0.26 0.91
CA ALA A 62 -2.44 -1.02 1.30
C ALA A 62 -1.41 -2.17 1.25
N ALA A 63 -0.57 -2.22 0.23
CA ALA A 63 0.50 -3.21 0.12
C ALA A 63 1.57 -3.05 1.22
N LEU A 64 1.94 -1.81 1.57
CA LEU A 64 2.84 -1.53 2.70
C LEU A 64 2.25 -2.01 4.04
N LEU A 65 0.94 -1.83 4.24
CA LEU A 65 0.24 -2.35 5.41
C LEU A 65 0.23 -3.88 5.43
N GLU A 66 -0.08 -4.53 4.33
CA GLU A 66 -0.11 -5.99 4.21
C GLU A 66 1.26 -6.62 4.49
N LYS A 67 2.33 -5.97 4.05
CA LYS A 67 3.73 -6.39 4.33
C LYS A 67 4.22 -6.01 5.73
N GLY A 68 3.42 -5.30 6.51
CA GLY A 68 3.82 -4.89 7.86
C GLY A 68 4.85 -3.75 7.89
N ALA A 69 5.12 -3.10 6.74
CA ALA A 69 5.98 -1.92 6.67
C ALA A 69 5.38 -0.72 7.42
N ILE A 70 4.06 -0.67 7.50
CA ILE A 70 3.28 0.22 8.37
C ILE A 70 2.31 -0.61 9.20
N SER A 71 1.98 -0.15 10.41
CA SER A 71 1.20 -0.93 11.37
C SER A 71 -0.31 -0.65 11.35
N GLN A 72 -0.74 0.36 10.60
CA GLN A 72 -2.15 0.73 10.46
C GLN A 72 -2.43 1.39 9.11
N SER A 73 -3.70 1.42 8.72
CA SER A 73 -4.13 2.10 7.51
C SER A 73 -3.87 3.61 7.61
N VAL A 74 -3.39 4.18 6.51
CA VAL A 74 -3.07 5.61 6.37
C VAL A 74 -3.79 6.13 5.13
N SER A 75 -4.48 7.26 5.26
CA SER A 75 -5.11 7.92 4.12
C SER A 75 -4.08 8.66 3.26
N VAL A 76 -4.32 8.68 1.95
CA VAL A 76 -3.59 9.55 1.02
C VAL A 76 -4.44 10.80 0.80
N ASN A 77 -3.95 11.95 1.26
CA ASN A 77 -4.65 13.23 1.11
C ASN A 77 -4.42 13.82 -0.28
N SER A 78 -3.20 13.70 -0.81
CA SER A 78 -2.87 14.08 -2.18
C SER A 78 -1.61 13.37 -2.69
N PHE A 79 -1.58 13.18 -4.01
CA PHE A 79 -0.43 12.64 -4.74
C PHE A 79 -0.26 13.40 -6.05
N LEU A 80 0.95 13.81 -6.34
CA LEU A 80 1.34 14.44 -7.59
C LEU A 80 2.78 14.09 -7.92
N MET A 81 3.03 13.63 -9.13
CA MET A 81 4.40 13.55 -9.66
C MET A 81 4.62 14.70 -10.65
N ASP A 82 5.63 15.49 -10.43
CA ASP A 82 5.96 16.62 -11.29
C ASP A 82 6.78 16.20 -12.52
N LYS A 83 7.04 17.16 -13.42
CA LYS A 83 7.76 16.90 -14.69
C LYS A 83 9.23 16.52 -14.48
N THR A 84 9.78 16.74 -13.30
CA THR A 84 11.16 16.36 -12.94
C THR A 84 11.23 14.95 -12.37
N GLY A 85 10.09 14.29 -12.19
CA GLY A 85 9.98 12.96 -11.62
C GLY A 85 9.96 12.96 -10.09
N VAL A 86 9.75 14.11 -9.45
CA VAL A 86 9.63 14.19 -7.98
C VAL A 86 8.16 14.01 -7.58
N ILE A 87 7.93 13.04 -6.70
CA ILE A 87 6.63 12.80 -6.07
C ILE A 87 6.41 13.80 -4.93
N ARG A 88 5.22 14.41 -4.88
CA ARG A 88 4.69 15.12 -3.72
C ARG A 88 3.57 14.29 -3.13
N LEU A 89 3.79 13.75 -1.94
CA LEU A 89 2.87 12.86 -1.23
C LEU A 89 2.44 13.52 0.08
N ASP A 90 1.13 13.70 0.25
CA ASP A 90 0.55 14.14 1.52
C ASP A 90 -0.26 13.00 2.12
N LEU A 91 0.13 12.55 3.29
CA LEU A 91 -0.50 11.46 4.03
C LEU A 91 -1.34 12.00 5.19
N GLY A 92 -2.30 11.21 5.64
CA GLY A 92 -3.07 11.52 6.82
C GLY A 92 -2.25 11.49 8.12
N LYS A 93 -2.77 12.15 9.14
CA LYS A 93 -2.13 12.28 10.48
C LYS A 93 -1.75 10.95 11.13
N GLU A 94 -2.39 9.86 10.72
CA GLU A 94 -2.12 8.51 11.22
C GLU A 94 -0.67 8.13 10.97
N PHE A 95 -0.11 8.51 9.81
CA PHE A 95 1.31 8.27 9.49
C PHE A 95 2.24 9.03 10.44
N GLY A 96 1.97 10.32 10.66
CA GLY A 96 2.77 11.14 11.59
C GLY A 96 2.75 10.60 13.02
N GLY A 97 1.58 10.18 13.50
CA GLY A 97 1.44 9.57 14.83
C GLY A 97 2.21 8.25 14.96
N MET A 98 2.16 7.42 13.93
CA MET A 98 2.82 6.13 13.90
C MET A 98 4.36 6.27 13.89
N ILE A 99 4.90 7.08 12.97
CA ILE A 99 6.35 7.24 12.81
C ILE A 99 6.98 7.95 14.01
N SER A 100 6.29 8.95 14.59
CA SER A 100 6.77 9.69 15.76
C SER A 100 6.81 8.84 17.05
N ALA A 101 6.11 7.71 17.07
CA ALA A 101 6.15 6.76 18.19
C ALA A 101 7.33 5.77 18.11
N MET A 102 8.10 5.78 17.02
CA MET A 102 9.22 4.88 16.80
C MET A 102 10.53 5.44 17.36
N GLY A 103 11.48 4.54 17.63
CA GLY A 103 12.89 4.92 17.81
C GLY A 103 13.56 5.17 16.45
N THR A 104 14.77 5.71 16.48
CA THR A 104 15.53 6.12 15.28
C THR A 104 15.63 5.05 14.20
N SER A 105 15.95 3.79 14.57
CA SER A 105 16.04 2.70 13.59
C SER A 105 14.69 2.37 12.95
N GLY A 106 13.62 2.28 13.76
CA GLY A 106 12.27 2.02 13.25
C GLY A 106 11.76 3.15 12.35
N GLU A 107 12.02 4.41 12.72
CA GLU A 107 11.71 5.58 11.89
C GLU A 107 12.45 5.50 10.54
N TYR A 108 13.76 5.23 10.55
CA TYR A 108 14.57 5.07 9.35
C TYR A 108 14.04 3.96 8.44
N MET A 109 13.73 2.78 8.99
CA MET A 109 13.23 1.64 8.23
C MET A 109 11.83 1.89 7.66
N MET A 110 10.91 2.48 8.43
CA MET A 110 9.57 2.81 7.93
C MET A 110 9.64 3.87 6.83
N MET A 111 10.47 4.90 7.00
CA MET A 111 10.66 5.93 5.97
C MET A 111 11.26 5.33 4.71
N GLY A 112 12.29 4.49 4.84
CA GLY A 112 12.92 3.80 3.72
C GLY A 112 11.94 2.87 2.99
N ALA A 113 11.13 2.12 3.72
CA ALA A 113 10.10 1.27 3.14
C ALA A 113 9.08 2.07 2.31
N LEU A 114 8.55 3.16 2.87
CA LEU A 114 7.63 4.06 2.17
C LEU A 114 8.27 4.65 0.91
N VAL A 115 9.41 5.32 1.08
CA VAL A 115 10.06 6.07 0.01
C VAL A 115 10.49 5.14 -1.12
N ASN A 116 11.21 4.05 -0.83
CA ASN A 116 11.70 3.12 -1.84
C ASN A 116 10.55 2.49 -2.63
N THR A 117 9.45 2.11 -1.96
CA THR A 117 8.27 1.54 -2.63
C THR A 117 7.66 2.53 -3.61
N PHE A 118 7.48 3.80 -3.21
CA PHE A 118 6.93 4.81 -4.10
C PHE A 118 7.88 5.17 -5.25
N LEU A 119 9.18 5.34 -4.96
CA LEU A 119 10.17 5.68 -5.99
C LEU A 119 10.28 4.58 -7.05
N ASP A 120 10.31 3.31 -6.64
CA ASP A 120 10.39 2.17 -7.56
C ASP A 120 9.10 2.04 -8.37
N ALA A 121 7.94 2.04 -7.72
CA ALA A 121 6.65 1.86 -8.36
C ALA A 121 6.35 2.92 -9.45
N TYR A 122 6.78 4.15 -9.25
CA TYR A 122 6.56 5.24 -10.20
C TYR A 122 7.80 5.59 -11.04
N SER A 123 8.92 4.87 -10.87
CA SER A 123 10.23 5.21 -11.45
C SER A 123 10.60 6.68 -11.18
N ALA A 124 10.35 7.13 -9.95
CA ALA A 124 10.52 8.51 -9.54
C ALA A 124 11.95 8.79 -9.08
N SER A 125 12.37 10.06 -9.22
CA SER A 125 13.73 10.51 -8.84
C SER A 125 13.83 10.96 -7.38
N GLY A 126 12.69 11.21 -6.71
CA GLY A 126 12.63 11.63 -5.32
C GLY A 126 11.20 11.81 -4.83
N LEU A 127 11.05 11.94 -3.51
CA LEU A 127 9.76 12.09 -2.84
C LEU A 127 9.82 13.23 -1.81
N MET A 128 8.89 14.16 -1.89
CA MET A 128 8.60 15.15 -0.86
C MET A 128 7.38 14.69 -0.07
N LEU A 129 7.55 14.52 1.25
CA LEU A 129 6.50 14.03 2.14
C LEU A 129 5.90 15.16 2.96
N GLN A 130 4.57 15.16 3.04
CA GLN A 130 3.78 15.96 3.98
C GLN A 130 2.83 15.07 4.77
N VAL A 131 2.41 15.55 5.92
CA VAL A 131 1.37 14.95 6.75
C VAL A 131 0.36 16.02 7.11
N ASP A 132 -0.90 15.83 6.70
CA ASP A 132 -1.97 16.84 6.81
C ASP A 132 -1.55 18.21 6.28
N GLY A 133 -0.88 18.23 5.11
CA GLY A 133 -0.41 19.43 4.42
C GLY A 133 0.77 20.14 5.10
N LYS A 134 1.43 19.50 6.07
CA LYS A 134 2.54 20.09 6.83
C LYS A 134 3.80 19.24 6.66
N THR A 135 4.95 19.87 6.82
CA THR A 135 6.23 19.19 6.99
C THR A 135 6.13 18.17 8.12
N LEU A 136 6.57 16.94 7.86
CA LEU A 136 6.66 15.93 8.90
C LEU A 136 7.86 16.23 9.81
N GLU A 137 7.58 16.42 11.09
CA GLU A 137 8.57 16.53 12.16
C GLU A 137 8.36 15.41 13.15
N THR A 138 9.45 14.72 13.49
CA THR A 138 9.48 13.64 14.50
C THR A 138 10.40 14.03 15.66
N GLY A 139 10.59 13.14 16.61
CA GLY A 139 11.60 13.33 17.67
C GLY A 139 13.05 13.28 17.18
N HIS A 140 13.28 12.83 15.93
CA HIS A 140 14.62 12.55 15.41
C HIS A 140 14.96 13.33 14.13
N SER A 141 13.97 13.75 13.34
CA SER A 141 14.18 14.34 12.02
C SER A 141 13.08 15.34 11.64
N ILE A 142 13.46 16.29 10.75
CA ILE A 142 12.54 17.19 10.05
C ILE A 142 12.66 16.84 8.56
N TYR A 143 11.55 16.44 7.93
CA TYR A 143 11.50 15.97 6.55
C TYR A 143 11.05 17.10 5.61
N ASP A 144 11.85 18.16 5.49
CA ASP A 144 11.58 19.35 4.68
C ASP A 144 12.36 19.35 3.34
N PHE A 145 12.95 18.22 2.98
CA PHE A 145 13.76 18.03 1.79
C PHE A 145 13.23 16.89 0.92
N THR A 146 13.74 16.80 -0.30
CA THR A 146 13.43 15.68 -1.20
C THR A 146 14.16 14.44 -0.73
N LEU A 147 13.39 13.40 -0.42
CA LEU A 147 13.88 12.09 -0.03
C LEU A 147 14.30 11.32 -1.29
N GLU A 148 15.46 10.70 -1.22
CA GLU A 148 16.00 9.83 -2.25
C GLU A 148 15.87 8.36 -1.82
N PHE A 149 16.28 7.43 -2.69
CA PHE A 149 16.24 6.00 -2.41
C PHE A 149 17.12 5.66 -1.21
N PHE A 150 16.57 5.01 -0.21
CA PHE A 150 17.27 4.56 0.98
C PHE A 150 18.10 3.31 0.66
N PRO A 151 19.38 3.21 1.09
CA PRO A 151 20.14 1.98 0.93
C PRO A 151 19.45 0.81 1.62
N LEU A 152 19.63 -0.39 1.08
CA LEU A 152 19.03 -1.62 1.65
C LEU A 152 19.79 -2.08 2.90
N GLU A 153 21.07 -1.75 2.96
CA GLU A 153 21.95 -1.93 4.12
C GLU A 153 22.47 -0.55 4.53
N PRO A 154 22.37 -0.15 5.81
CA PRO A 154 22.77 1.16 6.28
C PRO A 154 24.29 1.35 6.33
#